data_eb5ddc9581f15d42c0288fccece4fba7
#
_entry.id   eb5ddc9581f15d42c0288fccece4fba7
#
_cell.length_a   1.000
_cell.length_b   1.000
_cell.length_c   1.000
_cell.angle_alpha   90.00
_cell.angle_beta   90.00
_cell.angle_gamma   90.00
#
_symmetry.space_group_name_H-M   'P 1'
#
loop_
_entity.id
_entity.type
_entity.pdbx_description
1 polymer ?
#
loop_
_entity_poly.entity_id
_entity_poly.type
_entity_poly.pdbx_seq_one_letter_code
_entity_poly.pdbx_strand_id
1 'polypeptide(L)'
;MVKCEVTVHQQLIDFIRDTYATSDFIPLHAPTFAGNEKAYLADTIDSTFVSSVGKFVDEFEVKVREFTNTGRAVATVNGTAALHAALHLAGVRTGDLVITQALTFVATCNALHHMGARPVFVDIEPDAYGLCPVATATWLAEHAELDNAGVCRHINSGAAIKALMPMHTFGHPARLDELMALCQQWNLCLIEDAAESLGSFYKGRHTGTLGRFGALSFNGNKVITTGGGGMLLCQDAEDGARAKHVTTTAKVPHPYEFYHDEPGFNYRMPNLNAALGCAQMERLNTILASKRQLAARYADFFQSTDYRFIKEPAYARSNYWLNAVLCPNVESRNALLEITNARGVMIRPVWQLMHRLPMFADALRGDLAHSEWAEAHLVNLPSSPTEA
;
A
#
# COMPACT_ATOMS: atom_id res chain seq x y z
N MET A 1 12.38 36.17 -3.43
CA MET A 1 11.84 34.81 -3.31
C MET A 1 11.77 34.09 -4.66
N VAL A 2 11.11 34.62 -5.70
CA VAL A 2 10.91 33.93 -7.00
C VAL A 2 12.23 33.49 -7.68
N LYS A 3 13.30 34.27 -7.65
CA LYS A 3 14.59 33.88 -8.26
C LYS A 3 15.31 32.71 -7.54
N CYS A 4 15.12 32.57 -6.23
CA CYS A 4 15.73 31.47 -5.47
C CYS A 4 14.99 30.13 -5.73
N GLU A 5 13.67 30.16 -5.82
CA GLU A 5 12.84 28.96 -6.10
C GLU A 5 13.09 28.37 -7.49
N VAL A 6 13.18 29.24 -8.52
CA VAL A 6 13.53 28.79 -9.89
C VAL A 6 14.90 28.10 -9.90
N THR A 7 15.83 28.54 -9.10
CA THR A 7 17.16 27.94 -9.00
C THR A 7 17.10 26.56 -8.36
N VAL A 8 16.30 26.36 -7.30
CA VAL A 8 16.14 25.04 -6.64
C VAL A 8 15.46 24.03 -7.58
N HIS A 9 14.41 24.44 -8.32
CA HIS A 9 13.74 23.56 -9.27
C HIS A 9 14.69 23.08 -10.38
N GLN A 10 15.52 23.97 -10.92
CA GLN A 10 16.52 23.60 -11.94
C GLN A 10 17.57 22.65 -11.36
N GLN A 11 18.09 22.95 -10.16
CA GLN A 11 19.06 22.09 -9.46
C GLN A 11 18.47 20.70 -9.20
N LEU A 12 17.19 20.60 -8.83
CA LEU A 12 16.52 19.31 -8.64
C LEU A 12 16.41 18.52 -9.95
N ILE A 13 16.07 19.17 -11.07
CA ILE A 13 16.03 18.53 -12.38
C ILE A 13 17.40 17.98 -12.75
N ASP A 14 18.45 18.79 -12.60
CA ASP A 14 19.83 18.40 -12.91
C ASP A 14 20.27 17.23 -12.02
N PHE A 15 20.02 17.32 -10.71
CA PHE A 15 20.27 16.25 -9.75
C PHE A 15 19.56 14.92 -10.12
N ILE A 16 18.29 14.98 -10.52
CA ILE A 16 17.53 13.79 -10.93
C ILE A 16 18.10 13.21 -12.22
N ARG A 17 18.43 14.04 -13.21
CA ARG A 17 19.02 13.60 -14.47
C ARG A 17 20.38 12.97 -14.29
N ASP A 18 21.23 13.56 -13.45
CA ASP A 18 22.53 13.00 -13.07
C ASP A 18 22.38 11.67 -12.33
N THR A 19 21.35 11.56 -11.46
CA THR A 19 21.05 10.34 -10.71
C THR A 19 20.69 9.17 -11.62
N TYR A 20 19.88 9.42 -12.65
CA TYR A 20 19.46 8.40 -13.61
C TYR A 20 20.30 8.34 -14.88
N ALA A 21 21.34 9.17 -14.97
CA ALA A 21 22.27 9.26 -16.11
C ALA A 21 21.55 9.32 -17.48
N THR A 22 20.47 10.10 -17.58
CA THR A 22 19.65 10.19 -18.80
C THR A 22 19.13 11.59 -19.06
N SER A 23 19.04 11.95 -20.36
CA SER A 23 18.32 13.11 -20.84
C SER A 23 16.87 12.81 -21.26
N ASP A 24 16.49 11.53 -21.32
CA ASP A 24 15.16 11.09 -21.71
C ASP A 24 14.12 11.36 -20.61
N PHE A 25 12.88 10.96 -20.88
CA PHE A 25 11.80 11.04 -19.92
C PHE A 25 12.08 10.13 -18.69
N ILE A 26 11.97 10.71 -17.49
CA ILE A 26 12.15 10.01 -16.22
C ILE A 26 10.77 9.80 -15.57
N PRO A 27 10.29 8.54 -15.47
CA PRO A 27 9.01 8.24 -14.83
C PRO A 27 9.07 8.39 -13.30
N LEU A 28 7.91 8.52 -12.67
CA LEU A 28 7.83 8.56 -11.20
C LEU A 28 8.38 7.27 -10.56
N HIS A 29 8.02 6.12 -11.11
CA HIS A 29 8.58 4.83 -10.72
C HIS A 29 8.45 3.84 -11.88
N ALA A 30 9.54 3.20 -12.24
CA ALA A 30 9.62 2.11 -13.21
C ALA A 30 10.26 0.87 -12.56
N PRO A 31 9.80 -0.34 -12.90
CA PRO A 31 10.44 -1.57 -12.47
C PRO A 31 11.78 -1.79 -13.18
N THR A 32 12.65 -2.62 -12.60
CA THR A 32 13.90 -3.08 -13.21
C THR A 32 13.86 -4.59 -13.43
N PHE A 33 14.34 -5.05 -14.60
CA PHE A 33 14.37 -6.45 -14.99
C PHE A 33 15.79 -6.83 -15.39
N ALA A 34 16.55 -7.35 -14.43
CA ALA A 34 17.96 -7.73 -14.63
C ALA A 34 18.28 -9.09 -13.99
N GLY A 35 17.28 -9.92 -13.76
CA GLY A 35 17.38 -11.26 -13.19
C GLY A 35 16.82 -12.33 -14.13
N ASN A 36 16.15 -13.30 -13.52
CA ASN A 36 15.63 -14.49 -14.18
C ASN A 36 14.24 -14.29 -14.82
N GLU A 37 13.73 -13.06 -14.93
CA GLU A 37 12.36 -12.77 -15.35
C GLU A 37 12.03 -13.41 -16.70
N LYS A 38 12.89 -13.23 -17.71
CA LYS A 38 12.68 -13.79 -19.05
C LYS A 38 12.76 -15.32 -19.05
N ALA A 39 13.69 -15.89 -18.28
CA ALA A 39 13.87 -17.34 -18.19
C ALA A 39 12.63 -18.03 -17.55
N TYR A 40 12.12 -17.47 -16.44
CA TYR A 40 10.96 -18.04 -15.75
C TYR A 40 9.67 -17.87 -16.54
N LEU A 41 9.51 -16.76 -17.27
CA LEU A 41 8.39 -16.59 -18.19
C LEU A 41 8.45 -17.60 -19.34
N ALA A 42 9.62 -17.81 -19.95
CA ALA A 42 9.80 -18.82 -21.00
C ALA A 42 9.47 -20.24 -20.49
N ASP A 43 10.00 -20.64 -19.31
CA ASP A 43 9.70 -21.92 -18.68
C ASP A 43 8.19 -22.09 -18.41
N THR A 44 7.50 -21.02 -18.02
CA THR A 44 6.04 -21.05 -17.82
C THR A 44 5.29 -21.30 -19.12
N ILE A 45 5.72 -20.66 -20.23
CA ILE A 45 5.11 -20.84 -21.55
C ILE A 45 5.40 -22.23 -22.07
N ASP A 46 6.65 -22.69 -22.00
CA ASP A 46 7.07 -24.01 -22.48
C ASP A 46 6.37 -25.15 -21.76
N SER A 47 6.11 -24.99 -20.45
CA SER A 47 5.36 -25.95 -19.66
C SER A 47 3.86 -25.94 -19.93
N THR A 48 3.33 -24.95 -20.63
CA THR A 48 1.89 -24.68 -20.86
C THR A 48 1.07 -24.33 -19.60
N PHE A 49 1.66 -24.36 -18.41
CA PHE A 49 1.00 -23.98 -17.15
C PHE A 49 0.98 -22.45 -16.95
N VAL A 50 0.25 -21.74 -17.78
CA VAL A 50 0.22 -20.26 -17.81
C VAL A 50 -0.82 -19.64 -16.87
N SER A 51 -1.86 -20.41 -16.50
CA SER A 51 -2.99 -19.95 -15.70
C SER A 51 -2.69 -20.04 -14.19
N SER A 52 -3.71 -20.16 -13.37
CA SER A 52 -3.63 -20.13 -11.90
C SER A 52 -3.19 -21.45 -11.23
N VAL A 53 -2.78 -22.43 -12.02
CA VAL A 53 -2.19 -23.69 -11.58
C VAL A 53 -0.77 -23.75 -12.13
N GLY A 54 0.22 -23.90 -11.25
CA GLY A 54 1.62 -24.00 -11.66
C GLY A 54 2.57 -23.79 -10.49
N LYS A 55 3.82 -24.29 -10.64
CA LYS A 55 4.83 -24.28 -9.57
C LYS A 55 5.17 -22.90 -9.05
N PHE A 56 5.14 -21.87 -9.91
CA PHE A 56 5.55 -20.52 -9.53
C PHE A 56 4.56 -19.83 -8.61
N VAL A 57 3.26 -20.18 -8.64
CA VAL A 57 2.28 -19.63 -7.69
C VAL A 57 2.64 -20.04 -6.27
N ASP A 58 2.89 -21.35 -6.06
CA ASP A 58 3.24 -21.88 -4.74
C ASP A 58 4.61 -21.36 -4.29
N GLU A 59 5.59 -21.33 -5.20
CA GLU A 59 6.92 -20.81 -4.93
C GLU A 59 6.89 -19.32 -4.55
N PHE A 60 6.09 -18.52 -5.22
CA PHE A 60 5.96 -17.10 -4.92
C PHE A 60 5.31 -16.88 -3.55
N GLU A 61 4.25 -17.63 -3.21
CA GLU A 61 3.65 -17.62 -1.87
C GLU A 61 4.68 -17.97 -0.78
N VAL A 62 5.51 -18.99 -1.02
CA VAL A 62 6.57 -19.39 -0.07
C VAL A 62 7.62 -18.28 0.07
N LYS A 63 8.15 -17.74 -1.04
CA LYS A 63 9.15 -16.66 -1.01
C LYS A 63 8.65 -15.41 -0.26
N VAL A 64 7.40 -14.99 -0.50
CA VAL A 64 6.81 -13.85 0.20
C VAL A 64 6.57 -14.16 1.67
N ARG A 65 6.05 -15.35 2.00
CA ARG A 65 5.87 -15.79 3.40
C ARG A 65 7.18 -15.77 4.18
N GLU A 66 8.24 -16.31 3.60
CA GLU A 66 9.56 -16.37 4.25
C GLU A 66 10.17 -14.98 4.43
N PHE A 67 10.06 -14.12 3.41
CA PHE A 67 10.57 -12.75 3.48
C PHE A 67 9.83 -11.89 4.51
N THR A 68 8.50 -12.02 4.60
CA THR A 68 7.67 -11.22 5.51
C THR A 68 7.55 -11.83 6.90
N ASN A 69 7.90 -13.10 7.05
CA ASN A 69 7.68 -13.89 8.26
C ASN A 69 6.20 -13.92 8.71
N THR A 70 5.27 -13.99 7.74
CA THR A 70 3.84 -14.15 7.99
C THR A 70 3.48 -15.63 8.19
N GLY A 71 2.34 -15.92 8.84
CA GLY A 71 1.85 -17.29 9.01
C GLY A 71 1.50 -17.95 7.66
N ARG A 72 0.83 -17.21 6.79
CA ARG A 72 0.51 -17.63 5.41
C ARG A 72 0.49 -16.45 4.47
N ALA A 73 0.96 -16.65 3.24
CA ALA A 73 0.80 -15.74 2.11
C ALA A 73 -0.07 -16.40 1.04
N VAL A 74 -1.05 -15.68 0.49
CA VAL A 74 -1.97 -16.17 -0.55
C VAL A 74 -1.94 -15.21 -1.73
N ALA A 75 -1.46 -15.71 -2.87
CA ALA A 75 -1.34 -14.92 -4.09
C ALA A 75 -2.71 -14.57 -4.68
N THR A 76 -2.90 -13.30 -5.04
CA THR A 76 -4.14 -12.78 -5.62
C THR A 76 -3.86 -12.02 -6.92
N VAL A 77 -4.90 -11.84 -7.74
CA VAL A 77 -4.81 -11.19 -9.05
C VAL A 77 -4.38 -9.71 -8.98
N ASN A 78 -4.62 -9.03 -7.88
CA ASN A 78 -4.13 -7.68 -7.58
C ASN A 78 -4.29 -7.34 -6.08
N GLY A 79 -3.73 -6.20 -5.65
CA GLY A 79 -3.82 -5.74 -4.26
C GLY A 79 -5.24 -5.40 -3.81
N THR A 80 -6.10 -4.89 -4.69
CA THR A 80 -7.52 -4.61 -4.36
C THR A 80 -8.27 -5.89 -4.05
N ALA A 81 -8.00 -6.99 -4.78
CA ALA A 81 -8.57 -8.30 -4.51
C ALA A 81 -8.06 -8.87 -3.16
N ALA A 82 -6.80 -8.62 -2.80
CA ALA A 82 -6.26 -8.98 -1.50
C ALA A 82 -6.96 -8.22 -0.36
N LEU A 83 -7.15 -6.89 -0.49
CA LEU A 83 -7.89 -6.08 0.48
C LEU A 83 -9.36 -6.53 0.60
N HIS A 84 -10.03 -6.77 -0.54
CA HIS A 84 -11.40 -7.24 -0.54
C HIS A 84 -11.56 -8.60 0.16
N ALA A 85 -10.64 -9.54 -0.08
CA ALA A 85 -10.63 -10.83 0.60
C ALA A 85 -10.34 -10.67 2.11
N ALA A 86 -9.41 -9.78 2.51
CA ALA A 86 -9.14 -9.45 3.90
C ALA A 86 -10.39 -8.95 4.63
N LEU A 87 -11.10 -8.00 4.01
CA LEU A 87 -12.35 -7.44 4.53
C LEU A 87 -13.44 -8.52 4.69
N HIS A 88 -13.59 -9.39 3.67
CA HIS A 88 -14.52 -10.52 3.72
C HIS A 88 -14.23 -11.45 4.90
N LEU A 89 -12.96 -11.81 5.09
CA LEU A 89 -12.49 -12.70 6.16
C LEU A 89 -12.57 -12.05 7.55
N ALA A 90 -12.39 -10.73 7.63
CA ALA A 90 -12.61 -9.95 8.85
C ALA A 90 -14.10 -9.83 9.23
N GLY A 91 -15.00 -10.38 8.43
CA GLY A 91 -16.44 -10.35 8.69
C GLY A 91 -17.11 -9.03 8.36
N VAL A 92 -16.50 -8.19 7.54
CA VAL A 92 -17.13 -6.97 7.01
C VAL A 92 -18.28 -7.35 6.08
N ARG A 93 -19.41 -6.64 6.19
CA ARG A 93 -20.63 -6.90 5.40
C ARG A 93 -21.19 -5.58 4.88
N THR A 94 -22.15 -5.67 3.99
CA THR A 94 -22.89 -4.52 3.45
C THR A 94 -23.47 -3.67 4.57
N GLY A 95 -23.20 -2.37 4.54
CA GLY A 95 -23.65 -1.39 5.53
C GLY A 95 -22.69 -1.18 6.71
N ASP A 96 -21.69 -2.05 6.90
CA ASP A 96 -20.67 -1.87 7.94
C ASP A 96 -19.77 -0.68 7.63
N LEU A 97 -19.10 -0.20 8.68
CA LEU A 97 -18.12 0.88 8.63
C LEU A 97 -16.71 0.32 8.84
N VAL A 98 -15.75 0.91 8.12
CA VAL A 98 -14.32 0.66 8.31
C VAL A 98 -13.59 2.00 8.39
N ILE A 99 -12.81 2.19 9.44
CA ILE A 99 -12.04 3.42 9.63
C ILE A 99 -10.73 3.32 8.84
N THR A 100 -10.46 4.34 8.03
CA THR A 100 -9.22 4.49 7.26
C THR A 100 -8.82 5.96 7.16
N GLN A 101 -7.63 6.24 6.66
CA GLN A 101 -7.17 7.62 6.44
C GLN A 101 -7.78 8.23 5.17
N ALA A 102 -7.97 9.56 5.19
CA ALA A 102 -8.44 10.29 4.00
C ALA A 102 -7.38 10.37 2.89
N LEU A 103 -6.10 10.40 3.28
CA LEU A 103 -4.94 10.40 2.39
C LEU A 103 -4.55 8.95 2.08
N THR A 104 -5.15 8.35 1.08
CA THR A 104 -4.85 6.98 0.62
C THR A 104 -5.05 6.86 -0.89
N PHE A 105 -4.54 5.78 -1.47
CA PHE A 105 -4.88 5.44 -2.84
C PHE A 105 -6.33 4.91 -2.92
N VAL A 106 -7.02 5.25 -3.99
CA VAL A 106 -8.46 4.95 -4.15
C VAL A 106 -8.81 3.46 -4.00
N ALA A 107 -7.87 2.55 -4.26
CA ALA A 107 -8.09 1.11 -4.15
C ALA A 107 -8.46 0.66 -2.72
N THR A 108 -7.92 1.32 -1.68
CA THR A 108 -8.29 1.09 -0.28
C THR A 108 -9.80 1.25 -0.08
N CYS A 109 -10.36 2.37 -0.56
CA CYS A 109 -11.80 2.67 -0.44
C CYS A 109 -12.65 1.87 -1.44
N ASN A 110 -12.14 1.59 -2.64
CA ASN A 110 -12.86 0.75 -3.60
C ASN A 110 -13.05 -0.69 -3.09
N ALA A 111 -12.09 -1.25 -2.37
CA ALA A 111 -12.25 -2.56 -1.74
C ALA A 111 -13.41 -2.57 -0.73
N LEU A 112 -13.60 -1.49 0.04
CA LEU A 112 -14.77 -1.30 0.92
C LEU A 112 -16.07 -1.20 0.12
N HIS A 113 -16.06 -0.40 -0.94
CA HIS A 113 -17.23 -0.23 -1.79
C HIS A 113 -17.67 -1.56 -2.42
N HIS A 114 -16.74 -2.40 -2.86
CA HIS A 114 -17.04 -3.73 -3.39
C HIS A 114 -17.71 -4.65 -2.36
N MET A 115 -17.44 -4.46 -1.06
CA MET A 115 -18.13 -5.15 0.05
C MET A 115 -19.50 -4.57 0.37
N GLY A 116 -19.86 -3.41 -0.21
CA GLY A 116 -21.00 -2.62 0.22
C GLY A 116 -20.81 -1.96 1.60
N ALA A 117 -19.58 -1.94 2.11
CA ALA A 117 -19.19 -1.24 3.32
C ALA A 117 -18.84 0.23 3.01
N ARG A 118 -18.79 1.06 4.04
CA ARG A 118 -18.52 2.50 3.90
C ARG A 118 -17.26 2.88 4.67
N PRO A 119 -16.38 3.70 4.08
CA PRO A 119 -15.24 4.26 4.81
C PRO A 119 -15.70 5.29 5.85
N VAL A 120 -14.95 5.36 6.95
CA VAL A 120 -14.92 6.49 7.86
C VAL A 120 -13.53 7.10 7.74
N PHE A 121 -13.46 8.36 7.36
CA PHE A 121 -12.18 9.04 7.17
C PHE A 121 -11.71 9.72 8.44
N VAL A 122 -10.51 9.35 8.87
CA VAL A 122 -9.80 9.96 9.99
C VAL A 122 -8.48 10.53 9.47
N ASP A 123 -7.95 11.51 10.19
CA ASP A 123 -6.75 12.22 9.78
C ASP A 123 -5.50 11.34 9.83
N ILE A 124 -4.46 11.80 9.16
CA ILE A 124 -3.13 11.20 9.16
C ILE A 124 -2.27 11.78 10.29
N GLU A 125 -1.27 11.03 10.71
CA GLU A 125 -0.23 11.56 11.58
C GLU A 125 0.88 12.24 10.74
N PRO A 126 1.60 13.23 11.31
CA PRO A 126 2.49 14.11 10.53
C PRO A 126 3.83 13.47 10.13
N ASP A 127 4.21 12.33 10.73
CA ASP A 127 5.54 11.75 10.54
C ASP A 127 5.60 10.73 9.39
N ALA A 128 4.68 9.74 9.39
CA ALA A 128 4.62 8.69 8.38
C ALA A 128 3.41 8.82 7.42
N TYR A 129 2.54 9.82 7.63
CA TYR A 129 1.34 10.05 6.81
C TYR A 129 0.36 8.87 6.80
N GLY A 130 0.46 7.98 7.77
CA GLY A 130 -0.48 6.90 8.01
C GLY A 130 -1.66 7.33 8.88
N LEU A 131 -2.62 6.43 9.11
CA LEU A 131 -3.78 6.67 9.98
C LEU A 131 -3.34 7.12 11.37
N CYS A 132 -3.81 8.29 11.82
CA CYS A 132 -3.43 8.87 13.11
C CYS A 132 -4.13 8.14 14.27
N PRO A 133 -3.38 7.50 15.19
CA PRO A 133 -4.00 6.81 16.33
C PRO A 133 -4.75 7.75 17.27
N VAL A 134 -4.23 8.97 17.48
CA VAL A 134 -4.86 9.96 18.36
C VAL A 134 -6.19 10.44 17.77
N ALA A 135 -6.21 10.81 16.48
CA ALA A 135 -7.44 11.21 15.81
C ALA A 135 -8.44 10.06 15.74
N THR A 136 -7.97 8.81 15.55
CA THR A 136 -8.82 7.60 15.57
C THR A 136 -9.44 7.38 16.95
N ALA A 137 -8.66 7.52 18.02
CA ALA A 137 -9.14 7.40 19.39
C ALA A 137 -10.20 8.45 19.72
N THR A 138 -9.96 9.71 19.33
CA THR A 138 -10.91 10.82 19.51
C THR A 138 -12.21 10.53 18.76
N TRP A 139 -12.13 10.18 17.47
CA TRP A 139 -13.34 9.87 16.69
C TRP A 139 -14.15 8.71 17.27
N LEU A 140 -13.47 7.63 17.69
CA LEU A 140 -14.13 6.47 18.32
C LEU A 140 -14.81 6.87 19.63
N ALA A 141 -14.16 7.66 20.47
CA ALA A 141 -14.71 8.10 21.76
C ALA A 141 -15.98 8.99 21.61
N GLU A 142 -16.04 9.77 20.54
CA GLU A 142 -17.15 10.70 20.26
C GLU A 142 -18.31 10.05 19.49
N HIS A 143 -18.03 9.03 18.68
CA HIS A 143 -18.98 8.53 17.68
C HIS A 143 -19.27 7.03 17.78
N ALA A 144 -18.59 6.29 18.66
CA ALA A 144 -18.75 4.84 18.78
C ALA A 144 -19.10 4.40 20.20
N GLU A 145 -19.78 3.27 20.30
CA GLU A 145 -20.05 2.55 21.55
C GLU A 145 -19.91 1.04 21.34
N LEU A 146 -19.62 0.30 22.40
CA LEU A 146 -19.71 -1.15 22.40
C LEU A 146 -21.11 -1.57 22.86
N ASP A 147 -21.81 -2.33 22.01
CA ASP A 147 -23.10 -2.90 22.39
C ASP A 147 -22.95 -4.05 23.41
N ASN A 148 -24.07 -4.57 23.91
CA ASN A 148 -24.08 -5.65 24.91
C ASN A 148 -23.42 -6.97 24.42
N ALA A 149 -23.26 -7.12 23.10
CA ALA A 149 -22.56 -8.26 22.49
C ALA A 149 -21.07 -7.95 22.21
N GLY A 150 -20.58 -6.77 22.60
CA GLY A 150 -19.23 -6.33 22.37
C GLY A 150 -18.97 -5.88 20.93
N VAL A 151 -19.99 -5.61 20.12
CA VAL A 151 -19.84 -5.07 18.77
C VAL A 151 -19.67 -3.56 18.84
N CYS A 152 -18.62 -3.04 18.24
CA CYS A 152 -18.43 -1.59 18.07
C CYS A 152 -19.47 -1.04 17.07
N ARG A 153 -20.24 -0.03 17.49
CA ARG A 153 -21.28 0.59 16.68
C ARG A 153 -21.12 2.10 16.63
N HIS A 154 -21.44 2.66 15.49
CA HIS A 154 -21.59 4.09 15.34
C HIS A 154 -22.89 4.55 16.02
N ILE A 155 -22.82 5.45 17.00
CA ILE A 155 -23.90 5.87 17.89
C ILE A 155 -25.13 6.32 17.09
N ASN A 156 -24.94 7.19 16.09
CA ASN A 156 -26.06 7.81 15.38
C ASN A 156 -26.75 6.90 14.34
N SER A 157 -26.03 5.99 13.69
CA SER A 157 -26.59 5.13 12.64
C SER A 157 -26.81 3.68 13.06
N GLY A 158 -26.26 3.24 14.19
CA GLY A 158 -26.28 1.86 14.63
C GLY A 158 -25.41 0.90 13.77
N ALA A 159 -24.78 1.40 12.71
CA ALA A 159 -23.94 0.59 11.83
C ALA A 159 -22.72 0.03 12.59
N ALA A 160 -22.38 -1.25 12.34
CA ALA A 160 -21.22 -1.84 12.98
C ALA A 160 -19.94 -1.27 12.39
N ILE A 161 -18.98 -0.92 13.25
CA ILE A 161 -17.61 -0.59 12.89
C ILE A 161 -16.79 -1.87 13.03
N LYS A 162 -16.20 -2.37 11.94
CA LYS A 162 -15.61 -3.71 11.92
C LYS A 162 -14.09 -3.72 11.96
N ALA A 163 -13.44 -2.71 11.38
CA ALA A 163 -12.00 -2.72 11.23
C ALA A 163 -11.40 -1.32 11.25
N LEU A 164 -10.11 -1.27 11.62
CA LEU A 164 -9.19 -0.21 11.23
C LEU A 164 -8.39 -0.70 10.03
N MET A 165 -8.28 0.13 8.99
CA MET A 165 -7.52 -0.21 7.78
C MET A 165 -6.52 0.92 7.46
N PRO A 166 -5.39 1.00 8.19
CA PRO A 166 -4.32 1.92 7.88
C PRO A 166 -3.61 1.54 6.58
N MET A 167 -3.24 2.54 5.76
CA MET A 167 -2.30 2.38 4.66
C MET A 167 -0.91 2.85 5.09
N HIS A 168 0.12 2.14 4.66
CA HIS A 168 1.53 2.52 4.84
C HIS A 168 1.96 3.43 3.70
N THR A 169 1.69 4.72 3.84
CA THR A 169 1.83 5.73 2.79
C THR A 169 3.26 5.84 2.28
N PHE A 170 3.47 5.69 0.98
CA PHE A 170 4.77 5.70 0.29
C PHE A 170 5.77 4.64 0.77
N GLY A 171 5.32 3.68 1.58
CA GLY A 171 6.16 2.67 2.22
C GLY A 171 6.58 3.01 3.64
N HIS A 172 6.13 4.13 4.22
CA HIS A 172 6.37 4.48 5.62
C HIS A 172 5.38 3.76 6.53
N PRO A 173 5.84 2.94 7.50
CA PRO A 173 4.94 2.25 8.41
C PRO A 173 4.13 3.19 9.29
N ALA A 174 2.82 2.97 9.38
CA ALA A 174 1.95 3.63 10.35
C ALA A 174 2.31 3.22 11.79
N ARG A 175 1.79 3.94 12.81
CA ARG A 175 1.99 3.65 14.24
C ARG A 175 1.15 2.46 14.70
N LEU A 176 1.58 1.25 14.36
CA LEU A 176 0.77 0.04 14.50
C LEU A 176 0.49 -0.38 15.93
N ASP A 177 1.42 -0.19 16.89
CA ASP A 177 1.19 -0.56 18.30
C ASP A 177 -0.03 0.17 18.89
N GLU A 178 -0.13 1.47 18.61
CA GLU A 178 -1.20 2.32 19.09
C GLU A 178 -2.53 1.97 18.39
N LEU A 179 -2.50 1.70 17.08
CA LEU A 179 -3.69 1.23 16.35
C LEU A 179 -4.15 -0.15 16.80
N MET A 180 -3.22 -1.07 17.09
CA MET A 180 -3.54 -2.38 17.66
C MET A 180 -4.20 -2.27 19.05
N ALA A 181 -3.70 -1.35 19.89
CA ALA A 181 -4.32 -1.09 21.20
C ALA A 181 -5.76 -0.59 21.05
N LEU A 182 -6.03 0.29 20.08
CA LEU A 182 -7.40 0.72 19.77
C LEU A 182 -8.26 -0.43 19.25
N CYS A 183 -7.71 -1.28 18.38
CA CYS A 183 -8.43 -2.47 17.92
C CYS A 183 -8.83 -3.39 19.09
N GLN A 184 -7.96 -3.60 20.05
CA GLN A 184 -8.26 -4.39 21.26
C GLN A 184 -9.33 -3.72 22.11
N GLN A 185 -9.22 -2.41 22.33
CA GLN A 185 -10.18 -1.64 23.15
C GLN A 185 -11.60 -1.66 22.55
N TRP A 186 -11.71 -1.61 21.23
CA TRP A 186 -12.97 -1.44 20.54
C TRP A 186 -13.46 -2.70 19.80
N ASN A 187 -12.81 -3.86 20.01
CA ASN A 187 -13.10 -5.13 19.33
C ASN A 187 -13.11 -5.02 17.80
N LEU A 188 -12.14 -4.30 17.24
CA LEU A 188 -11.97 -4.08 15.80
C LEU A 188 -10.90 -5.02 15.23
N CYS A 189 -11.05 -5.37 13.95
CA CYS A 189 -9.99 -6.05 13.21
C CYS A 189 -8.99 -5.04 12.65
N LEU A 190 -7.67 -5.27 12.79
CA LEU A 190 -6.66 -4.52 12.09
C LEU A 190 -6.36 -5.19 10.75
N ILE A 191 -6.53 -4.44 9.65
CA ILE A 191 -6.20 -4.84 8.29
C ILE A 191 -5.19 -3.83 7.75
N GLU A 192 -3.99 -4.27 7.40
CA GLU A 192 -2.96 -3.37 6.89
C GLU A 192 -3.03 -3.28 5.35
N ASP A 193 -3.30 -2.08 4.82
CA ASP A 193 -3.02 -1.82 3.41
C ASP A 193 -1.50 -1.58 3.25
N ALA A 194 -0.81 -2.66 2.95
CA ALA A 194 0.63 -2.74 2.76
C ALA A 194 1.02 -2.73 1.26
N ALA A 195 0.11 -2.28 0.38
CA ALA A 195 0.30 -2.26 -1.07
C ALA A 195 1.55 -1.47 -1.52
N GLU A 196 2.08 -0.63 -0.66
CA GLU A 196 3.24 0.24 -0.93
C GLU A 196 4.46 -0.11 -0.07
N SER A 197 4.36 -1.10 0.82
CA SER A 197 5.33 -1.28 1.89
C SER A 197 6.04 -2.64 1.92
N LEU A 198 6.07 -3.39 0.82
CA LEU A 198 6.91 -4.60 0.74
C LEU A 198 8.38 -4.24 1.04
N GLY A 199 8.96 -4.87 2.07
CA GLY A 199 10.31 -4.58 2.54
C GLY A 199 10.40 -3.42 3.52
N SER A 200 9.26 -2.90 4.01
CA SER A 200 9.20 -1.96 5.12
C SER A 200 8.96 -2.70 6.44
N PHE A 201 9.55 -2.18 7.51
CA PHE A 201 9.49 -2.81 8.83
C PHE A 201 9.10 -1.79 9.90
N TYR A 202 8.14 -2.16 10.73
CA TYR A 202 7.76 -1.47 11.94
C TYR A 202 8.39 -2.18 13.14
N LYS A 203 9.29 -1.52 13.85
CA LYS A 203 10.01 -2.10 15.01
C LYS A 203 10.56 -3.51 14.73
N GLY A 204 11.13 -3.72 13.54
CA GLY A 204 11.74 -4.98 13.13
C GLY A 204 10.78 -6.05 12.58
N ARG A 205 9.47 -5.82 12.58
CA ARG A 205 8.45 -6.69 11.96
C ARG A 205 8.01 -6.11 10.61
N HIS A 206 7.86 -6.97 9.60
CA HIS A 206 7.41 -6.54 8.28
C HIS A 206 5.97 -5.99 8.34
N THR A 207 5.72 -4.84 7.69
CA THR A 207 4.36 -4.28 7.52
C THR A 207 3.45 -5.28 6.80
N GLY A 208 2.17 -5.28 7.15
CA GLY A 208 1.22 -6.29 6.66
C GLY A 208 1.21 -7.58 7.48
N THR A 209 2.03 -7.68 8.55
CA THR A 209 2.09 -8.87 9.43
C THR A 209 1.78 -8.60 10.90
N LEU A 210 1.41 -7.36 11.23
CA LEU A 210 1.06 -6.97 12.60
C LEU A 210 -0.45 -7.05 12.81
N GLY A 211 -1.25 -6.67 11.80
CA GLY A 211 -2.69 -6.89 11.78
C GLY A 211 -3.04 -8.36 11.53
N ARG A 212 -4.32 -8.69 11.70
CA ARG A 212 -4.82 -10.04 11.36
C ARG A 212 -4.60 -10.36 9.89
N PHE A 213 -4.77 -9.34 9.02
CA PHE A 213 -4.57 -9.42 7.57
C PHE A 213 -3.73 -8.25 7.08
N GLY A 214 -2.94 -8.49 6.04
CA GLY A 214 -2.24 -7.46 5.30
C GLY A 214 -2.33 -7.71 3.79
N ALA A 215 -2.37 -6.66 2.99
CA ALA A 215 -2.45 -6.77 1.55
C ALA A 215 -1.25 -6.12 0.88
N LEU A 216 -0.50 -6.88 0.09
CA LEU A 216 0.56 -6.38 -0.78
C LEU A 216 0.05 -6.20 -2.21
N SER A 217 0.71 -5.33 -2.96
CA SER A 217 0.47 -5.12 -4.39
C SER A 217 1.76 -5.29 -5.18
N PHE A 218 1.64 -5.95 -6.34
CA PHE A 218 2.71 -6.13 -7.31
C PHE A 218 2.33 -5.54 -8.66
N ASN A 219 1.58 -4.42 -8.65
CA ASN A 219 1.28 -3.66 -9.85
C ASN A 219 2.56 -3.17 -10.52
N GLY A 220 2.49 -2.77 -11.81
CA GLY A 220 3.64 -2.40 -12.63
C GLY A 220 4.60 -1.37 -12.02
N ASN A 221 4.10 -0.50 -11.14
CA ASN A 221 4.86 0.58 -10.51
C ASN A 221 5.21 0.33 -9.04
N LYS A 222 5.05 -0.88 -8.50
CA LYS A 222 5.41 -1.18 -7.11
C LYS A 222 6.89 -1.52 -6.97
N VAL A 223 7.37 -1.70 -5.75
CA VAL A 223 8.80 -1.99 -5.44
C VAL A 223 9.33 -3.14 -6.28
N ILE A 224 8.56 -4.21 -6.37
CA ILE A 224 8.70 -5.27 -7.37
C ILE A 224 7.36 -5.44 -8.09
N THR A 225 7.39 -6.02 -9.28
CA THR A 225 6.19 -6.19 -10.08
C THR A 225 5.99 -7.61 -10.59
N THR A 226 4.73 -7.98 -10.73
CA THR A 226 4.29 -9.17 -11.47
C THR A 226 3.50 -8.78 -12.74
N GLY A 227 3.62 -7.49 -13.18
CA GLY A 227 2.75 -6.89 -14.20
C GLY A 227 1.40 -6.46 -13.63
N GLY A 228 0.75 -7.33 -12.91
CA GLY A 228 -0.42 -7.15 -12.06
C GLY A 228 -0.47 -8.31 -11.08
N GLY A 229 -0.68 -8.03 -9.80
CA GLY A 229 -0.70 -9.04 -8.75
C GLY A 229 -0.89 -8.45 -7.37
N GLY A 230 -1.21 -9.29 -6.42
CA GLY A 230 -1.30 -8.97 -4.99
C GLY A 230 -0.97 -10.18 -4.14
N MET A 231 -0.88 -9.98 -2.85
CA MET A 231 -0.72 -11.03 -1.86
C MET A 231 -1.52 -10.69 -0.62
N LEU A 232 -2.34 -11.61 -0.18
CA LEU A 232 -2.97 -11.54 1.13
C LEU A 232 -2.07 -12.23 2.15
N LEU A 233 -1.62 -11.48 3.13
CA LEU A 233 -0.85 -11.95 4.28
C LEU A 233 -1.82 -12.26 5.42
N CYS A 234 -1.73 -13.45 6.00
CA CYS A 234 -2.53 -13.89 7.13
C CYS A 234 -1.60 -14.15 8.31
N GLN A 235 -1.98 -13.65 9.49
CA GLN A 235 -1.15 -13.80 10.68
C GLN A 235 -1.02 -15.26 11.10
N ASP A 236 -2.08 -16.06 10.94
CA ASP A 236 -2.08 -17.47 11.27
C ASP A 236 -2.40 -18.38 10.06
N ALA A 237 -2.16 -19.67 10.23
CA ALA A 237 -2.34 -20.66 9.18
C ALA A 237 -3.81 -20.99 8.90
N GLU A 238 -4.71 -20.85 9.87
CA GLU A 238 -6.14 -21.11 9.75
C GLU A 238 -6.80 -20.03 8.86
N ASP A 239 -6.56 -18.76 9.20
CA ASP A 239 -6.97 -17.62 8.36
C ASP A 239 -6.38 -17.76 6.94
N GLY A 240 -5.14 -18.22 6.81
CA GLY A 240 -4.49 -18.46 5.54
C GLY A 240 -5.13 -19.58 4.72
N ALA A 241 -5.50 -20.68 5.35
CA ALA A 241 -6.23 -21.76 4.68
C ALA A 241 -7.61 -21.29 4.21
N ARG A 242 -8.31 -20.53 5.04
CA ARG A 242 -9.57 -19.90 4.72
C ARG A 242 -9.46 -18.90 3.57
N ALA A 243 -8.42 -18.07 3.61
CA ALA A 243 -8.10 -17.11 2.55
C ALA A 243 -7.87 -17.82 1.19
N LYS A 244 -7.06 -18.87 1.18
CA LYS A 244 -6.81 -19.67 -0.03
C LYS A 244 -8.10 -20.27 -0.57
N HIS A 245 -8.94 -20.83 0.30
CA HIS A 245 -10.23 -21.42 -0.08
C HIS A 245 -11.13 -20.39 -0.77
N VAL A 246 -11.45 -19.27 -0.10
CA VAL A 246 -12.40 -18.29 -0.66
C VAL A 246 -11.86 -17.57 -1.89
N THR A 247 -10.55 -17.35 -2.02
CA THR A 247 -9.95 -16.67 -3.18
C THR A 247 -9.78 -17.59 -4.40
N THR A 248 -9.94 -18.92 -4.21
CA THR A 248 -9.86 -19.92 -5.26
C THR A 248 -11.23 -20.55 -5.55
N THR A 249 -12.28 -19.74 -5.51
CA THR A 249 -13.67 -20.09 -5.81
C THR A 249 -14.36 -21.00 -4.79
N ALA A 250 -13.81 -21.16 -3.57
CA ALA A 250 -14.31 -22.06 -2.53
C ALA A 250 -14.52 -23.49 -3.04
N LYS A 251 -13.59 -23.96 -3.90
CA LYS A 251 -13.65 -25.32 -4.45
C LYS A 251 -13.14 -26.33 -3.43
N VAL A 252 -13.96 -27.33 -3.13
CA VAL A 252 -13.58 -28.49 -2.32
C VAL A 252 -12.72 -29.43 -3.16
N PRO A 253 -11.52 -29.85 -2.71
CA PRO A 253 -10.68 -30.79 -3.45
C PRO A 253 -11.37 -32.13 -3.69
N HIS A 254 -11.50 -32.52 -4.96
CA HIS A 254 -12.00 -33.82 -5.36
C HIS A 254 -11.32 -34.26 -6.67
N PRO A 255 -11.00 -35.53 -6.86
CA PRO A 255 -10.29 -36.03 -8.06
C PRO A 255 -10.96 -35.71 -9.40
N TYR A 256 -12.28 -35.69 -9.47
CA TYR A 256 -13.02 -35.48 -10.72
C TYR A 256 -14.35 -34.71 -10.57
N GLU A 257 -14.79 -34.35 -9.34
CA GLU A 257 -16.01 -33.57 -9.13
C GLU A 257 -15.70 -32.08 -8.92
N PHE A 258 -16.61 -31.25 -9.38
CA PHE A 258 -16.59 -29.82 -9.14
C PHE A 258 -17.65 -29.46 -8.10
N TYR A 259 -17.25 -29.36 -6.84
CA TYR A 259 -18.10 -28.95 -5.74
C TYR A 259 -17.55 -27.69 -5.06
N HIS A 260 -18.41 -26.74 -4.81
CA HIS A 260 -18.11 -25.46 -4.15
C HIS A 260 -19.06 -25.36 -2.94
N ASP A 261 -18.50 -25.25 -1.74
CA ASP A 261 -19.27 -25.32 -0.49
C ASP A 261 -19.81 -23.96 -0.03
N GLU A 262 -19.36 -22.88 -0.68
CA GLU A 262 -19.83 -21.53 -0.41
C GLU A 262 -19.54 -20.57 -1.60
N PRO A 263 -20.09 -19.34 -1.59
CA PRO A 263 -19.67 -18.30 -2.51
C PRO A 263 -18.20 -17.93 -2.31
N GLY A 264 -17.39 -18.06 -3.36
CA GLY A 264 -15.98 -17.71 -3.37
C GLY A 264 -15.65 -16.72 -4.48
N PHE A 265 -14.41 -16.26 -4.49
CA PHE A 265 -13.87 -15.31 -5.46
C PHE A 265 -12.91 -16.02 -6.43
N ASN A 266 -12.91 -15.60 -7.68
CA ASN A 266 -11.86 -16.01 -8.61
C ASN A 266 -10.74 -14.94 -8.62
N TYR A 267 -9.96 -14.90 -7.53
CA TYR A 267 -8.87 -13.95 -7.33
C TYR A 267 -7.49 -14.57 -7.49
N ARG A 268 -7.42 -15.73 -8.15
CA ARG A 268 -6.18 -16.47 -8.36
C ARG A 268 -5.20 -15.69 -9.24
N MET A 269 -3.95 -15.59 -8.78
CA MET A 269 -2.86 -15.06 -9.59
C MET A 269 -2.51 -16.05 -10.71
N PRO A 270 -2.35 -15.61 -11.98
CA PRO A 270 -1.81 -16.46 -13.04
C PRO A 270 -0.36 -16.86 -12.79
N ASN A 271 0.03 -18.06 -13.21
CA ASN A 271 1.38 -18.59 -13.05
C ASN A 271 2.45 -17.75 -13.78
N LEU A 272 2.10 -17.14 -14.92
CA LEU A 272 2.97 -16.18 -15.62
C LEU A 272 3.35 -14.99 -14.71
N ASN A 273 2.36 -14.43 -14.00
CA ASN A 273 2.60 -13.32 -13.08
C ASN A 273 3.43 -13.77 -11.87
N ALA A 274 3.15 -14.97 -11.34
CA ALA A 274 3.90 -15.54 -10.23
C ALA A 274 5.36 -15.85 -10.61
N ALA A 275 5.61 -16.34 -11.83
CA ALA A 275 6.96 -16.56 -12.36
C ALA A 275 7.79 -15.27 -12.38
N LEU A 276 7.19 -14.18 -12.88
CA LEU A 276 7.80 -12.86 -12.82
C LEU A 276 8.06 -12.44 -11.37
N GLY A 277 7.11 -12.66 -10.46
CA GLY A 277 7.23 -12.37 -9.04
C GLY A 277 8.37 -13.15 -8.37
N CYS A 278 8.55 -14.44 -8.68
CA CYS A 278 9.66 -15.25 -8.17
C CYS A 278 11.03 -14.66 -8.54
N ALA A 279 11.20 -14.27 -9.81
CA ALA A 279 12.43 -13.65 -10.28
C ALA A 279 12.69 -12.29 -9.62
N GLN A 280 11.64 -11.49 -9.46
CA GLN A 280 11.74 -10.19 -8.79
C GLN A 280 12.07 -10.32 -7.29
N MET A 281 11.53 -11.33 -6.59
CA MET A 281 11.89 -11.61 -5.18
C MET A 281 13.36 -11.93 -4.99
N GLU A 282 14.02 -12.57 -5.96
CA GLU A 282 15.46 -12.86 -5.92
C GLU A 282 16.31 -11.59 -5.87
N ARG A 283 15.79 -10.49 -6.42
CA ARG A 283 16.46 -9.19 -6.47
C ARG A 283 15.97 -8.18 -5.43
N LEU A 284 14.94 -8.52 -4.64
CA LEU A 284 14.27 -7.59 -3.75
C LEU A 284 15.24 -6.84 -2.83
N ASN A 285 16.21 -7.54 -2.21
CA ASN A 285 17.16 -6.89 -1.32
C ASN A 285 18.05 -5.86 -2.03
N THR A 286 18.48 -6.14 -3.26
CA THR A 286 19.25 -5.19 -4.09
C THR A 286 18.40 -3.97 -4.45
N ILE A 287 17.14 -4.19 -4.85
CA ILE A 287 16.19 -3.12 -5.16
C ILE A 287 15.96 -2.23 -3.94
N LEU A 288 15.71 -2.82 -2.77
CA LEU A 288 15.52 -2.08 -1.52
C LEU A 288 16.75 -1.26 -1.12
N ALA A 289 17.95 -1.82 -1.28
CA ALA A 289 19.20 -1.10 -1.00
C ALA A 289 19.36 0.12 -1.92
N SER A 290 19.14 -0.04 -3.22
CA SER A 290 19.18 1.05 -4.21
C SER A 290 18.17 2.16 -3.88
N LYS A 291 16.92 1.81 -3.56
CA LYS A 291 15.87 2.78 -3.21
C LYS A 291 16.22 3.58 -1.94
N ARG A 292 16.76 2.93 -0.92
CA ARG A 292 17.18 3.60 0.31
C ARG A 292 18.39 4.52 0.08
N GLN A 293 19.32 4.12 -0.80
CA GLN A 293 20.42 4.97 -1.21
C GLN A 293 19.94 6.21 -1.96
N LEU A 294 18.96 6.05 -2.87
CA LEU A 294 18.32 7.17 -3.56
C LEU A 294 17.64 8.12 -2.56
N ALA A 295 16.91 7.58 -1.57
CA ALA A 295 16.27 8.38 -0.53
C ALA A 295 17.29 9.19 0.29
N ALA A 296 18.43 8.60 0.64
CA ALA A 296 19.52 9.31 1.31
C ALA A 296 20.05 10.48 0.47
N ARG A 297 20.27 10.26 -0.85
CA ARG A 297 20.71 11.32 -1.78
C ARG A 297 19.69 12.46 -1.88
N TYR A 298 18.38 12.16 -1.93
CA TYR A 298 17.33 13.21 -1.87
C TYR A 298 17.35 13.95 -0.53
N ALA A 299 17.50 13.22 0.58
CA ALA A 299 17.56 13.83 1.89
C ALA A 299 18.73 14.82 2.00
N ASP A 300 19.90 14.49 1.45
CA ASP A 300 21.08 15.35 1.42
C ASP A 300 20.87 16.57 0.49
N PHE A 301 20.28 16.36 -0.68
CA PHE A 301 19.95 17.44 -1.62
C PHE A 301 19.06 18.51 -0.97
N PHE A 302 18.01 18.10 -0.25
CA PHE A 302 17.04 19.03 0.34
C PHE A 302 17.50 19.68 1.66
N GLN A 303 18.63 19.26 2.27
CA GLN A 303 19.11 19.82 3.55
C GLN A 303 19.34 21.34 3.55
N SER A 304 19.73 21.89 2.41
CA SER A 304 20.03 23.33 2.25
C SER A 304 18.92 24.11 1.57
N THR A 305 17.72 23.57 1.54
CA THR A 305 16.55 24.17 0.88
C THR A 305 15.40 24.38 1.86
N ASP A 306 14.39 25.18 1.47
CA ASP A 306 13.15 25.34 2.23
C ASP A 306 12.18 24.17 2.06
N TYR A 307 12.53 23.18 1.25
CA TYR A 307 11.76 21.95 1.03
C TYR A 307 12.11 20.91 2.09
N ARG A 308 11.12 20.23 2.64
CA ARG A 308 11.34 19.18 3.65
C ARG A 308 11.18 17.80 3.07
N PHE A 309 12.27 17.07 2.87
CA PHE A 309 12.22 15.67 2.47
C PHE A 309 11.59 14.80 3.57
N ILE A 310 10.69 13.87 3.17
CA ILE A 310 10.01 12.96 4.09
C ILE A 310 10.93 11.77 4.38
N LYS A 311 11.36 11.68 5.64
CA LYS A 311 12.22 10.60 6.13
C LYS A 311 11.39 9.56 6.86
N GLU A 312 11.90 8.33 6.90
CA GLU A 312 11.32 7.28 7.73
C GLU A 312 11.33 7.67 9.21
N PRO A 313 10.26 7.37 9.97
CA PRO A 313 10.25 7.56 11.43
C PRO A 313 11.30 6.70 12.13
N ALA A 314 11.76 7.11 13.31
CA ALA A 314 12.81 6.41 14.07
C ALA A 314 12.44 4.96 14.46
N TYR A 315 11.15 4.65 14.54
CA TYR A 315 10.64 3.31 14.84
C TYR A 315 10.52 2.40 13.61
N ALA A 316 10.82 2.92 12.41
CA ALA A 316 10.57 2.26 11.14
C ALA A 316 11.82 2.11 10.28
N ARG A 317 11.79 1.11 9.40
CA ARG A 317 12.67 1.00 8.25
C ARG A 317 11.80 0.98 7.00
N SER A 318 11.76 2.08 6.26
CA SER A 318 10.94 2.23 5.05
C SER A 318 11.65 1.63 3.82
N ASN A 319 10.86 1.12 2.88
CA ASN A 319 11.32 0.75 1.55
C ASN A 319 11.45 1.96 0.61
N TYR A 320 10.92 3.13 0.98
CA TYR A 320 10.83 4.32 0.13
C TYR A 320 10.25 4.00 -1.26
N TRP A 321 9.08 3.32 -1.29
CA TRP A 321 8.42 3.05 -2.57
C TRP A 321 8.30 4.31 -3.42
N LEU A 322 7.83 5.42 -2.82
CA LEU A 322 7.98 6.75 -3.40
C LEU A 322 8.72 7.67 -2.43
N ASN A 323 9.69 8.40 -2.94
CA ASN A 323 10.27 9.53 -2.24
C ASN A 323 9.28 10.70 -2.29
N ALA A 324 9.17 11.43 -1.20
CA ALA A 324 8.24 12.55 -1.09
C ALA A 324 8.91 13.76 -0.45
N VAL A 325 8.46 14.94 -0.85
CA VAL A 325 8.93 16.21 -0.30
C VAL A 325 7.75 17.13 -0.03
N LEU A 326 7.81 17.88 1.07
CA LEU A 326 6.90 18.97 1.37
C LEU A 326 7.45 20.26 0.78
N CYS A 327 6.66 20.91 -0.01
CA CYS A 327 6.93 22.24 -0.53
C CYS A 327 6.63 23.31 0.52
N PRO A 328 7.35 24.44 0.53
CA PRO A 328 7.16 25.49 1.54
C PRO A 328 5.78 26.17 1.47
N ASN A 329 5.16 26.19 0.28
CA ASN A 329 3.81 26.70 0.03
C ASN A 329 3.23 26.11 -1.23
N VAL A 330 1.93 26.38 -1.48
CA VAL A 330 1.17 25.86 -2.64
C VAL A 330 1.71 26.38 -3.97
N GLU A 331 2.16 27.62 -4.02
CA GLU A 331 2.74 28.25 -5.22
C GLU A 331 4.02 27.52 -5.62
N SER A 332 4.93 27.27 -4.69
CA SER A 332 6.16 26.50 -4.90
C SER A 332 5.88 25.07 -5.36
N ARG A 333 4.86 24.42 -4.77
CA ARG A 333 4.41 23.07 -5.18
C ARG A 333 3.92 23.07 -6.63
N ASN A 334 3.07 24.03 -7.01
CA ASN A 334 2.51 24.09 -8.36
C ASN A 334 3.60 24.41 -9.40
N ALA A 335 4.49 25.36 -9.09
CA ALA A 335 5.63 25.67 -9.95
C ALA A 335 6.57 24.48 -10.12
N LEU A 336 6.86 23.74 -9.05
CA LEU A 336 7.68 22.53 -9.10
C LEU A 336 7.06 21.47 -10.03
N LEU A 337 5.76 21.20 -9.89
CA LEU A 337 5.03 20.25 -10.72
C LEU A 337 5.06 20.67 -12.21
N GLU A 338 4.80 21.93 -12.50
CA GLU A 338 4.78 22.45 -13.88
C GLU A 338 6.16 22.37 -14.54
N ILE A 339 7.18 22.92 -13.89
CA ILE A 339 8.54 23.02 -14.44
C ILE A 339 9.16 21.65 -14.67
N THR A 340 9.05 20.73 -13.72
CA THR A 340 9.67 19.40 -13.82
C THR A 340 9.00 18.53 -14.87
N ASN A 341 7.65 18.49 -14.90
CA ASN A 341 6.92 17.72 -15.89
C ASN A 341 7.11 18.27 -17.30
N ALA A 342 7.16 19.61 -17.49
CA ALA A 342 7.46 20.23 -18.78
C ALA A 342 8.86 19.85 -19.31
N ARG A 343 9.78 19.46 -18.42
CA ARG A 343 11.14 19.03 -18.78
C ARG A 343 11.32 17.51 -18.75
N GLY A 344 10.23 16.75 -18.77
CA GLY A 344 10.27 15.28 -18.86
C GLY A 344 10.74 14.57 -17.59
N VAL A 345 10.70 15.25 -16.43
CA VAL A 345 10.92 14.63 -15.11
C VAL A 345 9.58 14.52 -14.41
N MET A 346 9.03 13.30 -14.35
CA MET A 346 7.69 13.06 -13.80
C MET A 346 7.67 13.21 -12.29
N ILE A 347 7.09 14.30 -11.79
CA ILE A 347 6.72 14.51 -10.40
C ILE A 347 5.20 14.54 -10.30
N ARG A 348 4.64 14.04 -9.22
CA ARG A 348 3.18 14.00 -9.02
C ARG A 348 2.80 14.62 -7.68
N PRO A 349 1.66 15.35 -7.61
CA PRO A 349 1.08 15.67 -6.31
C PRO A 349 0.68 14.36 -5.62
N VAL A 350 0.55 14.40 -4.30
CA VAL A 350 -0.14 13.31 -3.59
C VAL A 350 -1.59 13.20 -4.08
N TRP A 351 -2.21 12.06 -3.85
CA TRP A 351 -3.61 11.80 -4.29
C TRP A 351 -4.57 12.84 -3.71
N GLN A 352 -5.60 13.15 -4.49
CA GLN A 352 -6.74 13.88 -3.97
C GLN A 352 -7.37 13.10 -2.81
N LEU A 353 -7.69 13.80 -1.72
CA LEU A 353 -8.26 13.19 -0.53
C LEU A 353 -9.57 12.46 -0.85
N MET A 354 -9.74 11.28 -0.32
CA MET A 354 -10.85 10.39 -0.66
C MET A 354 -12.23 11.05 -0.46
N HIS A 355 -12.42 11.81 0.61
CA HIS A 355 -13.70 12.50 0.86
C HIS A 355 -14.03 13.61 -0.15
N ARG A 356 -13.08 14.04 -0.97
CA ARG A 356 -13.27 15.01 -2.06
C ARG A 356 -13.69 14.35 -3.37
N LEU A 357 -13.62 13.03 -3.43
CA LEU A 357 -14.07 12.27 -4.60
C LEU A 357 -15.59 12.08 -4.55
N PRO A 358 -16.31 12.25 -5.68
CA PRO A 358 -17.79 12.24 -5.67
C PRO A 358 -18.43 11.02 -5.02
N MET A 359 -17.80 9.83 -5.20
CA MET A 359 -18.34 8.57 -4.67
C MET A 359 -18.17 8.39 -3.16
N PHE A 360 -17.37 9.26 -2.50
CA PHE A 360 -17.12 9.21 -1.06
C PHE A 360 -17.43 10.54 -0.35
N ALA A 361 -18.05 11.49 -1.04
CA ALA A 361 -18.34 12.83 -0.50
C ALA A 361 -19.22 12.78 0.77
N ASP A 362 -20.14 11.82 0.85
CA ASP A 362 -21.07 11.61 1.97
C ASP A 362 -20.52 10.67 3.06
N ALA A 363 -19.24 10.25 2.96
CA ALA A 363 -18.64 9.38 3.96
C ALA A 363 -18.45 10.12 5.29
N LEU A 364 -18.65 9.38 6.40
CA LEU A 364 -18.38 9.89 7.74
C LEU A 364 -16.91 10.26 7.86
N ARG A 365 -16.61 11.32 8.58
CA ARG A 365 -15.23 11.78 8.78
C ARG A 365 -15.05 12.56 10.07
N GLY A 366 -13.82 12.57 10.59
CA GLY A 366 -13.36 13.48 11.62
C GLY A 366 -12.80 14.78 11.05
N ASP A 367 -12.06 15.52 11.87
CA ASP A 367 -11.19 16.61 11.40
C ASP A 367 -10.06 16.02 10.56
N LEU A 368 -9.71 16.67 9.45
CA LEU A 368 -8.74 16.21 8.46
C LEU A 368 -7.65 17.25 8.16
N ALA A 369 -7.36 18.11 9.14
CA ALA A 369 -6.47 19.26 8.95
C ALA A 369 -5.07 18.86 8.44
N HIS A 370 -4.46 17.78 8.96
CA HIS A 370 -3.15 17.32 8.48
C HIS A 370 -3.23 16.72 7.07
N SER A 371 -4.31 15.97 6.77
CA SER A 371 -4.54 15.43 5.42
C SER A 371 -4.70 16.54 4.39
N GLU A 372 -5.47 17.57 4.70
CA GLU A 372 -5.70 18.71 3.82
C GLU A 372 -4.43 19.54 3.60
N TRP A 373 -3.65 19.72 4.67
CA TRP A 373 -2.37 20.38 4.58
C TRP A 373 -1.37 19.56 3.73
N ALA A 374 -1.30 18.24 3.93
CA ALA A 374 -0.43 17.36 3.15
C ALA A 374 -0.82 17.35 1.67
N GLU A 375 -2.12 17.28 1.33
CA GLU A 375 -2.59 17.37 -0.06
C GLU A 375 -2.13 18.66 -0.74
N ALA A 376 -2.13 19.78 0.00
CA ALA A 376 -1.75 21.08 -0.53
C ALA A 376 -0.24 21.26 -0.74
N HIS A 377 0.61 20.50 -0.04
CA HIS A 377 2.06 20.76 0.00
C HIS A 377 2.93 19.62 -0.47
N LEU A 378 2.43 18.39 -0.48
CA LEU A 378 3.24 17.19 -0.69
C LEU A 378 3.30 16.79 -2.16
N VAL A 379 4.50 16.45 -2.65
CA VAL A 379 4.74 15.89 -3.97
C VAL A 379 5.61 14.65 -3.90
N ASN A 380 5.39 13.71 -4.83
CA ASN A 380 6.22 12.52 -5.01
C ASN A 380 7.26 12.74 -6.12
N LEU A 381 8.47 12.28 -5.87
CA LEU A 381 9.64 12.40 -6.71
C LEU A 381 9.96 11.09 -7.43
N PRO A 382 10.70 11.11 -8.56
CA PRO A 382 11.18 9.91 -9.22
C PRO A 382 11.87 8.96 -8.23
N SER A 383 11.44 7.71 -8.22
CA SER A 383 11.79 6.74 -7.19
C SER A 383 12.11 5.35 -7.74
N SER A 384 12.36 5.22 -9.05
CA SER A 384 12.84 3.98 -9.66
C SER A 384 14.17 3.56 -9.01
N PRO A 385 14.42 2.25 -8.82
CA PRO A 385 15.75 1.79 -8.43
C PRO A 385 16.78 2.30 -9.45
N THR A 386 17.88 2.86 -8.97
CA THR A 386 19.04 3.13 -9.81
C THR A 386 19.85 1.85 -9.93
N GLU A 387 20.31 1.49 -11.11
CA GLU A 387 21.17 0.31 -11.26
C GLU A 387 22.43 0.48 -10.39
N ALA A 388 22.69 -0.52 -9.54
CA ALA A 388 23.92 -0.67 -8.79
C ALA A 388 24.83 -1.62 -9.55
#